data_a6faafa999bc34ad06a9a122ff86b595
#
_entry.id   a6faafa999bc34ad06a9a122ff86b595
#
_cell.length_a   1.000
_cell.length_b   1.000
_cell.length_c   1.000
_cell.angle_alpha   90.00
_cell.angle_beta   90.00
_cell.angle_gamma   90.00
#
_symmetry.space_group_name_H-M   'P 1'
#
loop_
_entity.id
_entity.type
_entity.pdbx_description
1 polymer ?
#
loop_
_entity_poly.entity_id
_entity_poly.type
_entity_poly.pdbx_seq_one_letter_code
_entity_poly.pdbx_strand_id
1 'polypeptide(L)'
;MERAAFAIALVTAYTGTEDDFDLGQASAYLQLTAWDLGIGSCIAWMHYTEKASQVLHLPAGLNCHVVLSFGYPAPQHKPQPPKKRKPFDEVVYWEHWT
;
A
#
# COMPACT_ATOMS: atom_id res chain seq x y z
N MET A 1 -12.97 -1.12 2.05
CA MET A 1 -13.00 -0.96 0.58
C MET A 1 -14.39 -0.70 0.01
N GLU A 2 -15.43 -1.19 0.64
CA GLU A 2 -16.81 -1.06 0.10
C GLU A 2 -17.25 0.39 -0.16
N ARG A 3 -16.70 1.34 0.61
CA ARG A 3 -17.04 2.76 0.48
C ARG A 3 -16.02 3.58 -0.29
N ALA A 4 -14.99 2.93 -0.82
CA ALA A 4 -14.00 3.62 -1.62
C ALA A 4 -14.56 3.99 -3.00
N ALA A 5 -14.14 5.12 -3.55
CA ALA A 5 -14.55 5.54 -4.88
C ALA A 5 -13.97 4.61 -5.95
N PHE A 6 -12.74 4.13 -5.74
CA PHE A 6 -12.09 3.17 -6.63
C PHE A 6 -10.97 2.45 -5.89
N ALA A 7 -10.45 1.40 -6.51
CA ALA A 7 -9.31 0.66 -5.99
C ALA A 7 -8.35 0.34 -7.12
N ILE A 8 -7.08 0.23 -6.78
CA ILE A 8 -6.03 -0.19 -7.69
C ILE A 8 -5.44 -1.49 -7.16
N ALA A 9 -5.48 -2.53 -7.97
CA ALA A 9 -4.86 -3.81 -7.66
C ALA A 9 -3.47 -3.86 -8.29
N LEU A 10 -2.46 -4.16 -7.49
CA LEU A 10 -1.10 -4.34 -7.97
C LEU A 10 -0.87 -5.81 -8.26
N VAL A 11 -0.55 -6.12 -9.50
CA VAL A 11 -0.46 -7.48 -10.01
C VAL A 11 0.97 -7.80 -10.44
N THR A 12 1.49 -8.93 -10.01
CA THR A 12 2.82 -9.39 -10.37
C THR A 12 2.81 -10.89 -10.67
N ALA A 13 3.86 -11.37 -11.32
CA ALA A 13 4.10 -12.81 -11.44
C ALA A 13 4.53 -13.42 -10.11
N TYR A 14 5.02 -12.62 -9.20
CA TYR A 14 5.48 -12.97 -7.85
C TYR A 14 6.49 -14.12 -7.85
N THR A 15 7.62 -13.88 -8.46
CA THR A 15 8.68 -14.88 -8.61
C THR A 15 9.73 -14.85 -7.49
N GLY A 16 9.71 -13.84 -6.62
CA GLY A 16 10.67 -13.73 -5.53
C GLY A 16 10.44 -12.50 -4.65
N THR A 17 11.34 -12.31 -3.69
CA THR A 17 11.25 -11.21 -2.70
C THR A 17 11.40 -9.82 -3.30
N GLU A 18 12.03 -9.71 -4.46
CA GLU A 18 12.16 -8.44 -5.17
C GLU A 18 10.78 -7.87 -5.56
N ASP A 19 9.82 -8.75 -5.82
CA ASP A 19 8.45 -8.33 -6.11
C ASP A 19 7.80 -7.65 -4.92
N ASP A 20 8.08 -8.11 -3.69
CA ASP A 20 7.60 -7.45 -2.47
C ASP A 20 8.15 -6.04 -2.36
N PHE A 21 9.42 -5.87 -2.66
CA PHE A 21 10.08 -4.56 -2.64
C PHE A 21 9.43 -3.62 -3.67
N ASP A 22 9.22 -4.11 -4.88
CA ASP A 22 8.61 -3.33 -5.95
C ASP A 22 7.16 -2.96 -5.62
N LEU A 23 6.40 -3.89 -5.05
CA LEU A 23 5.03 -3.63 -4.61
C LEU A 23 4.98 -2.54 -3.54
N GLY A 24 5.92 -2.57 -2.60
CA GLY A 24 6.03 -1.56 -1.56
C GLY A 24 6.34 -0.17 -2.13
N GLN A 25 7.26 -0.08 -3.06
CA GLN A 25 7.58 1.19 -3.73
C GLN A 25 6.40 1.73 -4.51
N ALA A 26 5.77 0.89 -5.34
CA ALA A 26 4.62 1.30 -6.13
C ALA A 26 3.47 1.78 -5.23
N SER A 27 3.23 1.06 -4.12
CA SER A 27 2.21 1.42 -3.14
C SER A 27 2.48 2.80 -2.54
N ALA A 28 3.71 3.04 -2.11
CA ALA A 28 4.10 4.32 -1.51
C ALA A 28 3.92 5.48 -2.48
N TYR A 29 4.37 5.32 -3.73
CA TYR A 29 4.21 6.35 -4.75
C TYR A 29 2.74 6.65 -5.05
N LEU A 30 1.92 5.62 -5.12
CA LEU A 30 0.48 5.80 -5.34
C LEU A 30 -0.16 6.57 -4.17
N GLN A 31 0.17 6.21 -2.95
CA GLN A 31 -0.39 6.86 -1.76
C GLN A 31 0.05 8.31 -1.64
N LEU A 32 1.33 8.58 -1.88
CA LEU A 32 1.85 9.95 -1.81
C LEU A 32 1.27 10.83 -2.92
N THR A 33 1.16 10.30 -4.14
CA THR A 33 0.55 11.02 -5.25
C THR A 33 -0.91 11.33 -4.97
N ALA A 34 -1.65 10.34 -4.46
CA ALA A 34 -3.06 10.53 -4.09
C ALA A 34 -3.21 11.63 -3.05
N TRP A 35 -2.39 11.62 -2.01
CA TRP A 35 -2.44 12.61 -0.94
C TRP A 35 -2.16 14.02 -1.47
N ASP A 36 -1.20 14.15 -2.39
CA ASP A 36 -0.92 15.42 -3.05
C ASP A 36 -2.13 15.96 -3.83
N LEU A 37 -2.97 15.08 -4.32
CA LEU A 37 -4.22 15.41 -5.02
C LEU A 37 -5.43 15.55 -4.07
N GLY A 38 -5.22 15.46 -2.77
CA GLY A 38 -6.31 15.54 -1.78
C GLY A 38 -7.10 14.24 -1.65
N ILE A 39 -6.55 13.12 -2.10
CA ILE A 39 -7.21 11.82 -2.08
C ILE A 39 -6.61 10.97 -0.96
N GLY A 40 -7.46 10.43 -0.09
CA GLY A 40 -7.06 9.47 0.93
C GLY A 40 -6.93 8.07 0.35
N SER A 41 -6.13 7.24 1.01
CA SER A 41 -5.89 5.87 0.56
C SER A 41 -5.75 4.91 1.72
N CYS A 42 -6.00 3.64 1.44
CA CYS A 42 -5.78 2.56 2.39
C CYS A 42 -5.20 1.37 1.64
N ILE A 43 -4.10 0.84 2.15
CA ILE A 43 -3.44 -0.32 1.58
C ILE A 43 -3.92 -1.58 2.28
N ALA A 44 -4.14 -2.65 1.53
CA ALA A 44 -4.51 -3.95 2.05
C ALA A 44 -3.66 -5.05 1.41
N TRP A 45 -3.12 -5.92 2.24
CA TRP A 45 -2.44 -7.12 1.79
C TRP A 45 -3.45 -8.24 1.61
N MET A 46 -3.43 -8.89 0.44
CA MET A 46 -4.38 -9.96 0.13
C MET A 46 -3.83 -11.30 0.63
N HIS A 47 -4.46 -11.84 1.67
CA HIS A 47 -4.08 -13.16 2.19
C HIS A 47 -4.54 -14.31 1.30
N TYR A 48 -5.66 -14.12 0.60
CA TYR A 48 -6.24 -15.15 -0.26
C TYR A 48 -6.11 -14.73 -1.72
N THR A 49 -4.92 -14.92 -2.27
CA THR A 49 -4.60 -14.49 -3.63
C THR A 49 -5.42 -15.21 -4.70
N GLU A 50 -5.85 -16.46 -4.44
CA GLU A 50 -6.70 -17.19 -5.35
C GLU A 50 -8.06 -16.53 -5.55
N LYS A 51 -8.66 -16.06 -4.45
CA LYS A 51 -9.93 -15.34 -4.52
C LYS A 51 -9.78 -14.01 -5.26
N ALA A 52 -8.71 -13.30 -5.00
CA ALA A 52 -8.41 -12.05 -5.69
C ALA A 52 -8.26 -12.29 -7.20
N SER A 53 -7.54 -13.35 -7.57
CA SER A 53 -7.35 -13.71 -8.98
C SER A 53 -8.65 -14.04 -9.68
N GLN A 54 -9.57 -14.73 -8.99
CA GLN A 54 -10.89 -15.06 -9.52
C GLN A 54 -11.74 -13.81 -9.75
N VAL A 55 -11.79 -12.93 -8.76
CA VAL A 55 -12.58 -11.70 -8.82
C VAL A 55 -12.05 -10.78 -9.93
N LEU A 56 -10.73 -10.68 -10.07
CA LEU A 56 -10.09 -9.81 -11.05
C LEU A 56 -9.93 -10.46 -12.42
N HIS A 57 -10.29 -11.73 -12.56
CA HIS A 57 -10.13 -12.50 -13.81
C HIS A 57 -8.67 -12.48 -14.30
N LEU A 58 -7.72 -12.69 -13.39
CA LEU A 58 -6.31 -12.68 -13.75
C LEU A 58 -5.93 -13.94 -14.54
N PRO A 59 -5.06 -13.80 -15.55
CA PRO A 59 -4.52 -14.96 -16.25
C PRO A 59 -3.64 -15.80 -15.32
N ALA A 60 -3.46 -17.06 -15.68
CA ALA A 60 -2.58 -17.96 -14.92
C ALA A 60 -1.18 -17.38 -14.82
N GLY A 61 -0.56 -17.52 -13.66
CA GLY A 61 0.78 -17.01 -13.42
C GLY A 61 0.85 -15.60 -12.86
N LEU A 62 -0.27 -14.88 -12.81
CA LEU A 62 -0.34 -13.55 -12.20
C LEU A 62 -1.08 -13.59 -10.88
N ASN A 63 -0.60 -12.82 -9.92
CA ASN A 63 -1.16 -12.76 -8.58
C ASN A 63 -1.34 -11.31 -8.12
N CYS A 64 -2.36 -11.08 -7.30
CA CYS A 64 -2.59 -9.80 -6.66
C CYS A 64 -2.39 -9.94 -5.16
N HIS A 65 -1.32 -9.36 -4.63
CA HIS A 65 -1.02 -9.37 -3.20
C HIS A 65 -1.41 -8.07 -2.52
N VAL A 66 -1.53 -7.00 -3.26
CA VAL A 66 -1.76 -5.66 -2.72
C VAL A 66 -2.90 -4.99 -3.48
N VAL A 67 -3.83 -4.43 -2.72
CA VAL A 67 -4.88 -3.58 -3.26
C VAL A 67 -4.90 -2.29 -2.46
N LEU A 68 -4.95 -1.16 -3.14
CA LEU A 68 -5.12 0.14 -2.50
C LEU A 68 -6.50 0.67 -2.84
N SER A 69 -7.23 1.10 -1.83
CA SER A 69 -8.50 1.80 -2.01
C SER A 69 -8.29 3.30 -1.90
N PHE A 70 -9.03 4.08 -2.68
CA PHE A 70 -8.88 5.53 -2.78
C PHE A 70 -10.24 6.20 -2.69
N GLY A 71 -10.25 7.37 -2.07
CA GLY A 71 -11.44 8.20 -1.98
C GLY A 71 -11.12 9.53 -1.33
N TYR A 72 -12.02 10.50 -1.50
CA TYR A 72 -11.86 11.76 -0.80
C TYR A 72 -12.22 11.58 0.67
N PRO A 73 -11.40 12.12 1.61
CA PRO A 73 -11.74 12.04 3.03
C PRO A 73 -13.11 12.68 3.32
N ALA A 74 -13.86 12.08 4.24
CA ALA A 74 -15.13 12.66 4.66
C ALA A 74 -14.89 14.02 5.30
N PRO A 75 -15.83 15.00 5.17
CA PRO A 75 -15.65 16.33 5.75
C PRO A 75 -15.40 16.32 7.26
N GLN A 76 -15.94 15.32 7.96
CA GLN A 76 -15.78 15.16 9.41
C GLN A 76 -14.55 14.34 9.78
N HIS A 77 -13.76 13.92 8.82
CA HIS A 77 -12.57 13.12 9.07
C HIS A 77 -11.55 13.89 9.91
N LYS A 78 -11.09 13.28 10.98
CA LYS A 78 -10.02 13.80 11.81
C LYS A 78 -8.79 12.94 11.64
N PRO A 79 -7.65 13.52 11.28
CA PRO A 79 -6.40 12.74 11.22
C PRO A 79 -6.12 12.12 12.58
N GLN A 80 -5.59 10.92 12.56
CA GLN A 80 -5.11 10.28 13.79
C GLN A 80 -3.94 11.09 14.34
N PRO A 81 -3.76 11.11 15.68
CA PRO A 81 -2.58 11.73 16.26
C PRO A 81 -1.31 11.12 15.69
N PRO A 82 -0.22 11.91 15.57
CA PRO A 82 1.05 11.37 15.10
C PRO A 82 1.46 10.19 15.96
N LYS A 83 1.93 9.11 15.32
CA LYS A 83 2.48 7.97 16.05
C LYS A 83 3.73 8.41 16.76
N LYS A 84 3.90 7.92 18.00
CA LYS A 84 5.12 8.15 18.74
C LYS A 84 6.27 7.46 18.01
N ARG A 85 7.28 8.22 17.65
CA ARG A 85 8.46 7.71 16.96
C ARG A 85 9.65 7.69 17.89
N LYS A 86 10.59 6.78 17.64
CA LYS A 86 11.85 6.76 18.37
C LYS A 86 12.65 8.01 18.04
N PRO A 87 13.46 8.52 18.97
CA PRO A 87 14.37 9.62 18.67
C PRO A 87 15.30 9.28 17.52
N PHE A 88 15.73 10.31 16.79
CA PHE A 88 16.60 10.16 15.65
C PHE A 88 17.87 9.35 15.98
N ASP A 89 18.47 9.64 17.13
CA ASP A 89 19.73 9.00 17.56
C ASP A 89 19.58 7.49 17.79
N GLU A 90 18.38 7.01 18.04
CA GLU A 90 18.14 5.58 18.25
C GLU A 90 17.93 4.79 16.97
N VAL A 91 17.75 5.46 15.85
CA VAL A 91 17.42 4.82 14.58
C VAL A 91 18.37 5.16 13.44
N VAL A 92 19.22 6.17 13.62
CA VAL A 92 20.19 6.59 12.60
C VAL A 92 21.61 6.50 13.16
N TYR A 93 22.46 5.80 12.44
CA TYR A 93 23.86 5.62 12.78
C TYR A 93 24.70 6.06 11.60
N TRP A 94 25.75 6.88 11.87
CA TRP A 94 26.61 7.40 10.84
C TRP A 94 27.80 6.45 10.63
N GLU A 95 28.00 6.03 9.38
CA GLU A 95 29.08 5.15 8.90
C GLU A 95 29.06 3.74 9.50
N HIS A 96 28.81 3.60 10.79
CA HIS A 96 28.78 2.31 11.50
C HIS A 96 27.51 2.19 12.32
N TRP A 97 27.11 0.96 12.60
CA TRP A 97 25.88 0.69 13.35
C TRP A 97 25.94 1.15 14.81
N THR A 98 27.12 1.23 15.41
CA THR A 98 27.28 1.64 16.81
C THR A 98 28.06 2.91 16.96
#